data_3c70834eb4e9cfdf29c3896bebc0ba67
#
_entry.id   3c70834eb4e9cfdf29c3896bebc0ba67
#
_cell.length_a   1.000
_cell.length_b   1.000
_cell.length_c   1.000
_cell.angle_alpha   90.00
_cell.angle_beta   90.00
_cell.angle_gamma   90.00
#
_symmetry.space_group_name_H-M   'P 1'
#
loop_
_entity.id
_entity.type
_entity.pdbx_description
1 polymer ?
#
loop_
_entity_poly.entity_id
_entity_poly.type
_entity_poly.pdbx_seq_one_letter_code
_entity_poly.pdbx_strand_id
1 'polypeptide(L)'
;MFRGERTLSWMDHNPFMSEGFAEFFKSGYIGNLINSWIPAVDNGNVLEKLKKGAKVADVGCGFGITTLMMAKTYPNSTFTGFDFHKESIGKAKESAKKENINNVKFEVSSASEFPGSGYDFITFFDCLHDMGDPEGALTHTRNVIKKDDGGDDSSNSGTCMIVEPFAQNELENNVNPVASTFYAASTLICVPNSLAFNGPALGAQAGENWIKNVAMKSGFSHFKRVLETPLNIVYEAKP
;
A
#
# COMPACT_ATOMS: atom_id res chain seq x y z
N MET A 1 -26.32 4.11 -5.74
CA MET A 1 -25.14 4.58 -5.01
C MET A 1 -25.46 5.85 -4.21
N PHE A 2 -25.57 7.03 -4.80
CA PHE A 2 -25.77 8.30 -4.07
C PHE A 2 -27.08 8.41 -3.26
N ARG A 3 -28.04 7.52 -3.43
CA ARG A 3 -29.27 7.44 -2.63
C ARG A 3 -29.21 6.38 -1.53
N GLY A 4 -28.04 5.77 -1.27
CA GLY A 4 -27.86 4.76 -0.22
C GLY A 4 -28.42 3.37 -0.52
N GLU A 5 -28.94 3.15 -1.74
CA GLU A 5 -29.58 1.88 -2.12
C GLU A 5 -28.56 0.81 -2.58
N ARG A 6 -27.34 1.21 -2.97
CA ARG A 6 -26.31 0.31 -3.50
C ARG A 6 -24.92 0.90 -3.33
N THR A 7 -23.95 0.07 -2.96
CA THR A 7 -22.52 0.38 -2.97
C THR A 7 -21.85 -0.32 -4.17
N LEU A 8 -20.66 0.09 -4.52
CA LEU A 8 -19.86 -0.46 -5.62
C LEU A 8 -18.48 -0.80 -5.11
N SER A 9 -18.10 -2.07 -5.21
CA SER A 9 -16.72 -2.51 -4.95
C SER A 9 -15.86 -2.40 -6.21
N TRP A 10 -14.54 -2.55 -6.07
CA TRP A 10 -13.63 -2.67 -7.22
C TRP A 10 -14.07 -3.75 -8.21
N MET A 11 -14.68 -4.83 -7.73
CA MET A 11 -15.14 -5.96 -8.56
C MET A 11 -16.38 -5.64 -9.39
N ASP A 12 -17.14 -4.60 -9.03
CA ASP A 12 -18.34 -4.18 -9.74
C ASP A 12 -18.05 -3.23 -10.90
N HIS A 13 -16.82 -2.72 -11.00
CA HIS A 13 -16.40 -1.81 -12.06
C HIS A 13 -15.97 -2.56 -13.33
N ASN A 14 -16.04 -1.85 -14.47
CA ASN A 14 -15.46 -2.38 -15.69
C ASN A 14 -13.95 -2.60 -15.53
N PRO A 15 -13.38 -3.74 -15.99
CA PRO A 15 -11.95 -4.02 -15.88
C PRO A 15 -11.02 -2.91 -16.40
N PHE A 16 -11.44 -2.15 -17.41
CA PHE A 16 -10.68 -0.97 -17.90
C PHE A 16 -10.47 0.11 -16.84
N MET A 17 -11.34 0.18 -15.83
CA MET A 17 -11.17 1.12 -14.72
C MET A 17 -9.93 0.77 -13.90
N SER A 18 -9.81 -0.48 -13.47
CA SER A 18 -8.65 -0.96 -12.69
C SER A 18 -7.35 -0.86 -13.48
N GLU A 19 -7.39 -1.18 -14.78
CA GLU A 19 -6.24 -1.02 -15.69
C GLU A 19 -5.84 0.45 -15.84
N GLY A 20 -6.82 1.35 -15.99
CA GLY A 20 -6.58 2.80 -16.11
C GLY A 20 -5.93 3.39 -14.85
N PHE A 21 -6.39 3.00 -13.66
CA PHE A 21 -5.77 3.42 -12.40
C PHE A 21 -4.36 2.86 -12.24
N ALA A 22 -4.15 1.60 -12.57
CA ALA A 22 -2.82 1.00 -12.55
C ALA A 22 -1.82 1.75 -13.45
N GLU A 23 -2.22 2.11 -14.67
CA GLU A 23 -1.37 2.90 -15.57
C GLU A 23 -1.19 4.36 -15.08
N PHE A 24 -2.22 4.97 -14.46
CA PHE A 24 -2.12 6.31 -13.88
C PHE A 24 -1.02 6.38 -12.81
N PHE A 25 -1.04 5.48 -11.83
CA PHE A 25 -0.07 5.47 -10.74
C PHE A 25 1.31 4.96 -11.16
N LYS A 26 1.39 4.10 -12.16
CA LYS A 26 2.63 3.45 -12.62
C LYS A 26 3.76 4.43 -12.92
N SER A 27 3.46 5.57 -13.53
CA SER A 27 4.49 6.60 -13.84
C SER A 27 5.13 7.16 -12.56
N GLY A 28 4.32 7.37 -11.52
CA GLY A 28 4.79 7.79 -10.18
C GLY A 28 5.67 6.74 -9.54
N TYR A 29 5.28 5.47 -9.61
CA TYR A 29 6.07 4.34 -9.07
C TYR A 29 7.41 4.20 -9.79
N ILE A 30 7.42 4.26 -11.14
CA ILE A 30 8.66 4.18 -11.93
C ILE A 30 9.63 5.30 -11.54
N GLY A 31 9.12 6.52 -11.36
CA GLY A 31 9.96 7.67 -11.04
C GLY A 31 10.51 7.67 -9.62
N ASN A 32 9.80 7.09 -8.66
CA ASN A 32 10.06 7.37 -7.24
C ASN A 32 10.34 6.13 -6.38
N LEU A 33 9.69 4.97 -6.65
CA LEU A 33 9.72 3.83 -5.73
C LEU A 33 11.12 3.40 -5.33
N ILE A 34 11.97 3.12 -6.33
CA ILE A 34 13.31 2.55 -6.11
C ILE A 34 14.32 3.62 -5.70
N ASN A 35 14.25 4.80 -6.32
CA ASN A 35 15.28 5.81 -6.20
C ASN A 35 15.03 6.85 -5.09
N SER A 36 13.79 6.93 -4.59
CA SER A 36 13.39 7.95 -3.60
C SER A 36 12.66 7.36 -2.40
N TRP A 37 11.56 6.62 -2.61
CA TRP A 37 10.70 6.19 -1.52
C TRP A 37 11.37 5.14 -0.63
N ILE A 38 11.84 4.04 -1.19
CA ILE A 38 12.53 2.99 -0.43
C ILE A 38 13.76 3.52 0.30
N PRO A 39 14.66 4.32 -0.32
CA PRO A 39 15.81 4.90 0.39
C PRO A 39 15.47 5.86 1.53
N ALA A 40 14.30 6.52 1.50
CA ALA A 40 13.88 7.45 2.55
C ALA A 40 13.33 6.74 3.80
N VAL A 41 12.83 5.51 3.64
CA VAL A 41 12.21 4.74 4.73
C VAL A 41 13.27 4.19 5.68
N ASP A 42 13.01 4.30 6.98
CA ASP A 42 13.86 3.79 8.05
C ASP A 42 15.33 4.24 7.93
N ASN A 43 15.54 5.50 7.54
CA ASN A 43 16.87 6.09 7.34
C ASN A 43 17.79 5.25 6.41
N GLY A 44 17.21 4.55 5.43
CA GLY A 44 17.92 3.69 4.48
C GLY A 44 18.10 2.23 4.94
N ASN A 45 17.72 1.86 6.15
CA ASN A 45 17.86 0.48 6.64
C ASN A 45 17.04 -0.52 5.81
N VAL A 46 15.85 -0.12 5.35
CA VAL A 46 15.03 -0.96 4.45
C VAL A 46 15.78 -1.26 3.15
N LEU A 47 16.43 -0.25 2.55
CA LEU A 47 17.23 -0.43 1.34
C LEU A 47 18.35 -1.45 1.54
N GLU A 48 19.06 -1.37 2.67
CA GLU A 48 20.15 -2.29 2.99
C GLU A 48 19.64 -3.72 3.24
N LYS A 49 18.50 -3.88 3.91
CA LYS A 49 17.85 -5.19 4.07
C LYS A 49 17.46 -5.78 2.71
N LEU A 50 16.83 -4.98 1.83
CA LEU A 50 16.44 -5.41 0.49
C LEU A 50 17.64 -5.88 -0.35
N LYS A 51 18.78 -5.18 -0.27
CA LYS A 51 20.01 -5.59 -0.97
C LYS A 51 20.60 -6.90 -0.44
N LYS A 52 20.54 -7.11 0.88
CA LYS A 52 21.08 -8.31 1.56
C LYS A 52 20.18 -9.53 1.41
N GLY A 53 18.88 -9.33 1.36
CA GLY A 53 17.89 -10.39 1.31
C GLY A 53 16.83 -10.19 2.40
N ALA A 54 15.68 -9.64 2.03
CA ALA A 54 14.56 -9.37 2.90
C ALA A 54 13.34 -10.19 2.50
N LYS A 55 12.46 -10.46 3.46
CA LYS A 55 11.12 -10.99 3.23
C LYS A 55 10.12 -9.85 3.16
N VAL A 56 9.48 -9.68 2.01
CA VAL A 56 8.61 -8.53 1.71
C VAL A 56 7.18 -8.97 1.42
N ALA A 57 6.20 -8.25 1.98
CA ALA A 57 4.80 -8.34 1.60
C ALA A 57 4.37 -7.02 0.96
N ASP A 58 3.68 -7.08 -0.19
CA ASP A 58 3.05 -5.95 -0.86
C ASP A 58 1.53 -6.16 -0.80
N VAL A 59 0.84 -5.41 0.05
CA VAL A 59 -0.57 -5.62 0.41
C VAL A 59 -1.46 -4.65 -0.37
N GLY A 60 -2.48 -5.18 -1.04
CA GLY A 60 -3.25 -4.44 -2.02
C GLY A 60 -2.46 -4.24 -3.32
N CYS A 61 -1.69 -5.26 -3.73
CA CYS A 61 -0.72 -5.15 -4.83
C CYS A 61 -1.35 -5.00 -6.23
N GLY A 62 -2.66 -5.18 -6.37
CA GLY A 62 -3.36 -5.10 -7.64
C GLY A 62 -2.70 -5.97 -8.72
N PHE A 63 -2.30 -5.36 -9.82
CA PHE A 63 -1.60 -6.04 -10.93
C PHE A 63 -0.12 -6.33 -10.67
N GLY A 64 0.37 -6.07 -9.45
CA GLY A 64 1.73 -6.38 -9.02
C GLY A 64 2.82 -5.47 -9.57
N ILE A 65 2.49 -4.26 -10.02
CA ILE A 65 3.46 -3.33 -10.64
C ILE A 65 4.60 -3.02 -9.68
N THR A 66 4.30 -2.56 -8.48
CA THR A 66 5.27 -2.23 -7.42
C THR A 66 6.05 -3.45 -6.97
N THR A 67 5.35 -4.57 -6.75
CA THR A 67 5.95 -5.85 -6.35
C THR A 67 6.98 -6.33 -7.38
N LEU A 68 6.64 -6.29 -8.67
CA LEU A 68 7.53 -6.69 -9.76
C LEU A 68 8.74 -5.75 -9.90
N MET A 69 8.54 -4.45 -9.74
CA MET A 69 9.64 -3.48 -9.75
C MET A 69 10.63 -3.74 -8.62
N MET A 70 10.15 -3.97 -7.41
CA MET A 70 10.99 -4.30 -6.26
C MET A 70 11.71 -5.64 -6.47
N ALA A 71 10.99 -6.67 -6.91
CA ALA A 71 11.57 -8.00 -7.12
C ALA A 71 12.69 -8.02 -8.17
N LYS A 72 12.55 -7.28 -9.26
CA LYS A 72 13.59 -7.10 -10.26
C LYS A 72 14.82 -6.38 -9.72
N THR A 73 14.60 -5.37 -8.90
CA THR A 73 15.69 -4.52 -8.39
C THR A 73 16.47 -5.19 -7.27
N TYR A 74 15.81 -6.04 -6.47
CA TYR A 74 16.39 -6.67 -5.29
C TYR A 74 16.34 -8.20 -5.39
N PRO A 75 17.18 -8.83 -6.23
CA PRO A 75 17.10 -10.26 -6.52
C PRO A 75 17.40 -11.17 -5.32
N ASN A 76 18.07 -10.67 -4.28
CA ASN A 76 18.36 -11.42 -3.06
C ASN A 76 17.15 -11.50 -2.12
N SER A 77 16.16 -10.63 -2.28
CA SER A 77 14.95 -10.57 -1.48
C SER A 77 13.83 -11.42 -2.06
N THR A 78 12.87 -11.79 -1.22
CA THR A 78 11.67 -12.52 -1.63
C THR A 78 10.44 -11.67 -1.43
N PHE A 79 9.55 -11.68 -2.41
CA PHE A 79 8.37 -10.82 -2.45
C PHE A 79 7.10 -11.66 -2.54
N THR A 80 6.08 -11.26 -1.79
CA THR A 80 4.73 -11.78 -1.97
C THR A 80 3.76 -10.61 -2.09
N GLY A 81 3.08 -10.52 -3.23
CA GLY A 81 1.97 -9.59 -3.44
C GLY A 81 0.66 -10.24 -3.02
N PHE A 82 -0.13 -9.52 -2.23
CA PHE A 82 -1.44 -9.92 -1.76
C PHE A 82 -2.50 -8.95 -2.25
N ASP A 83 -3.60 -9.48 -2.77
CA ASP A 83 -4.76 -8.71 -3.16
C ASP A 83 -6.02 -9.59 -3.07
N PHE A 84 -7.16 -9.00 -2.71
CA PHE A 84 -8.41 -9.74 -2.67
C PHE A 84 -9.00 -9.96 -4.08
N HIS A 85 -8.59 -9.15 -5.07
CA HIS A 85 -9.11 -9.19 -6.43
C HIS A 85 -8.39 -10.28 -7.25
N LYS A 86 -9.08 -11.41 -7.41
CA LYS A 86 -8.54 -12.62 -8.08
C LYS A 86 -8.01 -12.37 -9.50
N GLU A 87 -8.70 -11.53 -10.28
CA GLU A 87 -8.30 -11.24 -11.66
C GLU A 87 -7.01 -10.44 -11.71
N SER A 88 -6.84 -9.46 -10.82
CA SER A 88 -5.58 -8.70 -10.69
C SER A 88 -4.41 -9.62 -10.35
N ILE A 89 -4.60 -10.51 -9.39
CA ILE A 89 -3.59 -11.53 -9.04
C ILE A 89 -3.27 -12.45 -10.22
N GLY A 90 -4.26 -12.82 -11.02
CA GLY A 90 -4.03 -13.59 -12.26
C GLY A 90 -3.08 -12.86 -13.20
N LYS A 91 -3.36 -11.60 -13.51
CA LYS A 91 -2.52 -10.76 -14.38
C LYS A 91 -1.13 -10.51 -13.79
N ALA A 92 -1.02 -10.32 -12.46
CA ALA A 92 0.27 -10.18 -11.78
C ALA A 92 1.15 -11.43 -11.94
N LYS A 93 0.56 -12.63 -11.80
CA LYS A 93 1.26 -13.92 -12.04
C LYS A 93 1.71 -14.06 -13.49
N GLU A 94 0.88 -13.70 -14.45
CA GLU A 94 1.23 -13.72 -15.88
C GLU A 94 2.40 -12.79 -16.18
N SER A 95 2.37 -11.58 -15.62
CA SER A 95 3.45 -10.59 -15.75
C SER A 95 4.76 -11.11 -15.18
N ALA A 96 4.75 -11.69 -13.97
CA ALA A 96 5.93 -12.29 -13.36
C ALA A 96 6.54 -13.39 -14.24
N LYS A 97 5.69 -14.28 -14.78
CA LYS A 97 6.11 -15.34 -15.68
C LYS A 97 6.69 -14.79 -17.00
N LYS A 98 6.01 -13.83 -17.61
CA LYS A 98 6.46 -13.19 -18.88
C LYS A 98 7.82 -12.53 -18.72
N GLU A 99 8.10 -11.96 -17.56
CA GLU A 99 9.32 -11.23 -17.27
C GLU A 99 10.40 -12.10 -16.59
N ASN A 100 10.12 -13.40 -16.41
CA ASN A 100 11.02 -14.39 -15.77
C ASN A 100 11.49 -13.96 -14.35
N ILE A 101 10.60 -13.35 -13.55
CA ILE A 101 10.89 -12.94 -12.17
C ILE A 101 10.57 -14.10 -11.25
N ASN A 102 11.60 -14.71 -10.62
CA ASN A 102 11.46 -15.95 -9.86
C ASN A 102 11.40 -15.75 -8.33
N ASN A 103 11.74 -14.58 -7.83
CA ASN A 103 11.74 -14.23 -6.41
C ASN A 103 10.45 -13.54 -5.95
N VAL A 104 9.36 -13.72 -6.71
CA VAL A 104 8.05 -13.14 -6.41
C VAL A 104 6.96 -14.21 -6.46
N LYS A 105 5.97 -14.05 -5.56
CA LYS A 105 4.70 -14.80 -5.57
C LYS A 105 3.54 -13.82 -5.48
N PHE A 106 2.37 -14.23 -5.96
CA PHE A 106 1.13 -13.48 -5.83
C PHE A 106 0.03 -14.38 -5.30
N GLU A 107 -0.69 -13.95 -4.27
CA GLU A 107 -1.71 -14.75 -3.60
C GLU A 107 -2.99 -13.93 -3.40
N VAL A 108 -4.13 -14.58 -3.58
CA VAL A 108 -5.44 -13.97 -3.29
C VAL A 108 -5.65 -14.01 -1.79
N SER A 109 -5.68 -12.85 -1.15
CA SER A 109 -5.90 -12.74 0.29
C SER A 109 -6.43 -11.36 0.66
N SER A 110 -7.19 -11.27 1.75
CA SER A 110 -7.54 -9.99 2.34
C SER A 110 -6.34 -9.35 3.04
N ALA A 111 -6.36 -8.02 3.16
CA ALA A 111 -5.32 -7.27 3.84
C ALA A 111 -5.27 -7.55 5.36
N SER A 112 -6.36 -8.06 5.95
CA SER A 112 -6.44 -8.39 7.37
C SER A 112 -6.09 -9.85 7.71
N GLU A 113 -5.77 -10.69 6.69
CA GLU A 113 -5.59 -12.15 6.90
C GLU A 113 -4.49 -12.76 6.04
N PHE A 114 -3.67 -11.96 5.35
CA PHE A 114 -2.63 -12.53 4.48
C PHE A 114 -1.64 -13.41 5.25
N PRO A 115 -1.21 -14.55 4.67
CA PRO A 115 -0.41 -15.54 5.37
C PRO A 115 1.03 -15.12 5.58
N GLY A 116 1.68 -15.80 6.55
CA GLY A 116 3.09 -15.63 6.84
C GLY A 116 3.35 -14.72 8.03
N SER A 117 4.62 -14.58 8.41
CA SER A 117 5.09 -13.75 9.52
C SER A 117 6.58 -13.45 9.37
N GLY A 118 7.11 -12.56 10.19
CA GLY A 118 8.51 -12.18 10.17
C GLY A 118 8.91 -11.41 8.90
N TYR A 119 8.00 -10.60 8.38
CA TYR A 119 8.30 -9.73 7.25
C TYR A 119 9.25 -8.61 7.68
N ASP A 120 10.33 -8.43 6.94
CA ASP A 120 11.27 -7.32 7.14
C ASP A 120 10.70 -6.01 6.60
N PHE A 121 9.85 -6.09 5.56
CA PHE A 121 9.24 -4.92 4.93
C PHE A 121 7.83 -5.26 4.45
N ILE A 122 6.85 -4.42 4.80
CA ILE A 122 5.47 -4.54 4.33
C ILE A 122 5.07 -3.22 3.69
N THR A 123 4.42 -3.27 2.54
CA THR A 123 4.05 -2.09 1.75
C THR A 123 2.57 -2.03 1.43
N PHE A 124 2.03 -0.80 1.40
CA PHE A 124 0.71 -0.44 0.91
C PHE A 124 0.89 0.71 -0.07
N PHE A 125 0.41 0.56 -1.30
CA PHE A 125 0.52 1.58 -2.33
C PHE A 125 -0.85 2.02 -2.81
N ASP A 126 -1.25 3.24 -2.44
CA ASP A 126 -2.49 3.90 -2.85
C ASP A 126 -3.75 3.03 -2.65
N CYS A 127 -3.82 2.28 -1.53
CA CYS A 127 -4.88 1.32 -1.30
C CYS A 127 -5.47 1.31 0.12
N LEU A 128 -4.76 1.79 1.14
CA LEU A 128 -5.24 1.73 2.52
C LEU A 128 -6.50 2.59 2.72
N HIS A 129 -6.57 3.73 2.04
CA HIS A 129 -7.67 4.69 2.13
C HIS A 129 -9.01 4.17 1.57
N ASP A 130 -9.00 3.14 0.73
CA ASP A 130 -10.20 2.58 0.11
C ASP A 130 -10.62 1.23 0.70
N MET A 131 -9.86 0.70 1.67
CA MET A 131 -10.17 -0.56 2.32
C MET A 131 -11.44 -0.48 3.17
N GLY A 132 -12.15 -1.60 3.26
CA GLY A 132 -13.29 -1.76 4.18
C GLY A 132 -12.86 -1.82 5.64
N ASP A 133 -11.68 -2.39 5.92
CA ASP A 133 -11.12 -2.50 7.27
C ASP A 133 -9.63 -2.13 7.30
N PRO A 134 -9.32 -0.83 7.19
CA PRO A 134 -7.92 -0.38 7.22
C PRO A 134 -7.26 -0.59 8.60
N GLU A 135 -8.03 -0.55 9.69
CA GLU A 135 -7.52 -0.81 11.05
C GLU A 135 -7.18 -2.29 11.22
N GLY A 136 -8.05 -3.22 10.76
CA GLY A 136 -7.77 -4.65 10.73
C GLY A 136 -6.57 -5.00 9.86
N ALA A 137 -6.44 -4.36 8.69
CA ALA A 137 -5.28 -4.54 7.80
C ALA A 137 -3.96 -4.14 8.47
N LEU A 138 -3.91 -2.98 9.13
CA LEU A 138 -2.72 -2.52 9.83
C LEU A 138 -2.47 -3.29 11.14
N THR A 139 -3.53 -3.73 11.85
CA THR A 139 -3.40 -4.60 13.02
C THR A 139 -2.77 -5.94 12.62
N HIS A 140 -3.24 -6.54 11.54
CA HIS A 140 -2.65 -7.77 11.02
C HIS A 140 -1.18 -7.54 10.61
N THR A 141 -0.91 -6.46 9.86
CA THR A 141 0.44 -6.06 9.48
C THR A 141 1.38 -5.97 10.69
N ARG A 142 0.97 -5.28 11.76
CA ARG A 142 1.74 -5.15 12.99
C ARG A 142 1.99 -6.51 13.67
N ASN A 143 1.09 -7.47 13.53
CA ASN A 143 1.24 -8.80 14.11
C ASN A 143 2.21 -9.69 13.34
N VAL A 144 2.28 -9.56 12.01
CA VAL A 144 3.09 -10.41 11.12
C VAL A 144 4.43 -9.80 10.73
N ILE A 145 4.62 -8.49 10.93
CA ILE A 145 5.89 -7.80 10.70
C ILE A 145 6.94 -8.30 11.71
N LYS A 146 8.21 -8.33 11.32
CA LYS A 146 9.31 -8.73 12.18
C LYS A 146 9.42 -7.79 13.38
N LYS A 147 9.36 -8.35 14.56
CA LYS A 147 9.52 -7.61 15.82
C LYS A 147 11.00 -7.51 16.17
N ASP A 148 11.33 -6.49 16.95
CA ASP A 148 12.64 -6.39 17.59
C ASP A 148 12.78 -7.59 18.55
N ASP A 149 13.90 -8.28 18.47
CA ASP A 149 14.25 -9.41 19.32
C ASP A 149 14.89 -8.98 20.66
N GLY A 150 14.84 -7.69 20.96
CA GLY A 150 15.36 -7.13 22.23
C GLY A 150 16.87 -6.94 22.27
N GLY A 151 17.53 -7.00 21.11
CA GLY A 151 18.94 -6.64 20.97
C GLY A 151 19.16 -5.12 20.98
N ASP A 152 20.40 -4.69 21.16
CA ASP A 152 20.77 -3.26 21.14
C ASP A 152 20.59 -2.60 19.75
N ASP A 153 20.22 -3.36 18.72
CA ASP A 153 20.07 -2.91 17.34
C ASP A 153 18.61 -2.86 16.90
N SER A 154 17.96 -1.73 17.15
CA SER A 154 16.58 -1.44 16.68
C SER A 154 16.43 -1.48 15.15
N SER A 155 17.54 -1.56 14.39
CA SER A 155 17.53 -1.70 12.93
C SER A 155 17.00 -3.07 12.48
N ASN A 156 16.90 -4.05 13.38
CA ASN A 156 16.48 -5.41 13.08
C ASN A 156 14.95 -5.58 12.97
N SER A 157 14.16 -4.65 13.51
CA SER A 157 12.69 -4.69 13.38
C SER A 157 12.26 -4.45 11.94
N GLY A 158 11.11 -5.03 11.56
CA GLY A 158 10.50 -4.78 10.25
C GLY A 158 9.88 -3.38 10.17
N THR A 159 9.71 -2.89 8.96
CA THR A 159 9.13 -1.57 8.68
C THR A 159 7.94 -1.70 7.75
N CYS A 160 6.85 -1.00 8.06
CA CYS A 160 5.72 -0.83 7.18
C CYS A 160 5.84 0.52 6.44
N MET A 161 5.77 0.50 5.11
CA MET A 161 5.69 1.70 4.27
C MET A 161 4.27 1.83 3.73
N ILE A 162 3.69 3.00 3.94
CA ILE A 162 2.37 3.34 3.44
C ILE A 162 2.52 4.52 2.50
N VAL A 163 2.13 4.33 1.24
CA VAL A 163 2.11 5.38 0.22
C VAL A 163 0.66 5.69 -0.08
N GLU A 164 0.28 6.96 0.06
CA GLU A 164 -1.08 7.42 -0.13
C GLU A 164 -1.13 8.65 -1.03
N PRO A 165 -2.25 8.92 -1.70
CA PRO A 165 -2.42 10.15 -2.46
C PRO A 165 -2.13 11.39 -1.61
N PHE A 166 -1.50 12.39 -2.22
CA PHE A 166 -1.19 13.64 -1.53
C PHE A 166 -2.46 14.34 -1.06
N ALA A 167 -2.58 14.51 0.26
CA ALA A 167 -3.68 15.23 0.88
C ALA A 167 -3.21 15.99 2.11
N GLN A 168 -3.70 17.21 2.28
CA GLN A 168 -3.60 17.97 3.53
C GLN A 168 -4.73 17.54 4.48
N ASN A 169 -4.58 17.83 5.77
CA ASN A 169 -5.58 17.45 6.76
C ASN A 169 -6.89 18.26 6.66
N GLU A 170 -6.77 19.52 6.25
CA GLU A 170 -7.91 20.44 6.17
C GLU A 170 -8.38 20.60 4.73
N LEU A 171 -9.70 20.63 4.52
CA LEU A 171 -10.31 20.75 3.20
C LEU A 171 -9.83 21.98 2.44
N GLU A 172 -9.70 23.10 3.13
CA GLU A 172 -9.29 24.38 2.57
C GLU A 172 -7.91 24.31 1.90
N ASN A 173 -7.04 23.44 2.40
CA ASN A 173 -5.69 23.25 1.88
C ASN A 173 -5.65 22.26 0.69
N ASN A 174 -6.78 21.62 0.40
CA ASN A 174 -6.95 20.68 -0.73
C ASN A 174 -7.71 21.31 -1.92
N VAL A 175 -7.89 22.63 -1.93
CA VAL A 175 -8.55 23.33 -3.05
C VAL A 175 -7.53 23.61 -4.16
N ASN A 176 -7.21 22.59 -4.94
CA ASN A 176 -6.28 22.66 -6.05
C ASN A 176 -6.62 21.59 -7.12
N PRO A 177 -6.10 21.69 -8.37
CA PRO A 177 -6.44 20.76 -9.44
C PRO A 177 -6.12 19.29 -9.15
N VAL A 178 -5.01 19.01 -8.47
CA VAL A 178 -4.60 17.63 -8.11
C VAL A 178 -5.59 17.03 -7.12
N ALA A 179 -5.86 17.73 -6.02
CA ALA A 179 -6.82 17.27 -5.04
C ALA A 179 -8.23 17.13 -5.63
N SER A 180 -8.66 18.04 -6.51
CA SER A 180 -9.95 17.95 -7.20
C SER A 180 -10.07 16.66 -8.01
N THR A 181 -8.99 16.24 -8.67
CA THR A 181 -8.94 14.96 -9.41
C THR A 181 -9.08 13.77 -8.46
N PHE A 182 -8.36 13.78 -7.33
CA PHE A 182 -8.46 12.72 -6.33
C PHE A 182 -9.81 12.68 -5.62
N TYR A 183 -10.44 13.84 -5.33
CA TYR A 183 -11.80 13.87 -4.81
C TYR A 183 -12.81 13.27 -5.77
N ALA A 184 -12.70 13.58 -7.07
CA ALA A 184 -13.58 13.00 -8.09
C ALA A 184 -13.41 11.48 -8.19
N ALA A 185 -12.17 10.99 -8.26
CA ALA A 185 -11.87 9.56 -8.27
C ALA A 185 -12.36 8.87 -7.00
N SER A 186 -12.08 9.47 -5.84
CA SER A 186 -12.48 8.95 -4.53
C SER A 186 -14.01 8.82 -4.39
N THR A 187 -14.76 9.82 -4.87
CA THR A 187 -16.23 9.79 -4.86
C THR A 187 -16.81 8.65 -5.68
N LEU A 188 -16.17 8.30 -6.79
CA LEU A 188 -16.66 7.27 -7.70
C LEU A 188 -16.18 5.87 -7.36
N ILE A 189 -15.02 5.73 -6.69
CA ILE A 189 -14.33 4.45 -6.51
C ILE A 189 -13.99 4.19 -5.05
N CYS A 190 -13.07 4.96 -4.44
CA CYS A 190 -12.49 4.64 -3.14
C CYS A 190 -13.55 4.62 -2.02
N VAL A 191 -14.38 5.66 -1.94
CA VAL A 191 -15.46 5.74 -0.95
C VAL A 191 -16.52 4.66 -1.16
N PRO A 192 -17.06 4.44 -2.38
CA PRO A 192 -17.99 3.33 -2.62
C PRO A 192 -17.41 1.95 -2.33
N ASN A 193 -16.13 1.70 -2.64
CA ASN A 193 -15.46 0.45 -2.31
C ASN A 193 -15.40 0.24 -0.79
N SER A 194 -14.90 1.20 -0.05
CA SER A 194 -14.84 1.12 1.42
C SER A 194 -16.23 0.83 2.01
N LEU A 195 -17.26 1.56 1.58
CA LEU A 195 -18.64 1.38 2.03
C LEU A 195 -19.22 0.02 1.64
N ALA A 196 -18.82 -0.58 0.51
CA ALA A 196 -19.26 -1.92 0.10
C ALA A 196 -18.84 -2.99 1.09
N PHE A 197 -17.78 -2.75 1.86
CA PHE A 197 -17.27 -3.62 2.92
C PHE A 197 -17.49 -3.04 4.33
N ASN A 198 -18.47 -2.14 4.51
CA ASN A 198 -18.81 -1.47 5.76
C ASN A 198 -17.65 -0.66 6.37
N GLY A 199 -16.74 -0.16 5.54
CA GLY A 199 -15.57 0.57 5.96
C GLY A 199 -15.83 2.05 6.28
N PRO A 200 -14.80 2.75 6.78
CA PRO A 200 -14.89 4.12 7.26
C PRO A 200 -14.95 5.17 6.14
N ALA A 201 -14.85 4.77 4.87
CA ALA A 201 -14.87 5.65 3.70
C ALA A 201 -13.85 6.79 3.78
N LEU A 202 -12.60 6.49 4.11
CA LEU A 202 -11.53 7.49 4.23
C LEU A 202 -11.34 8.27 2.92
N GLY A 203 -11.29 7.54 1.81
CA GLY A 203 -11.11 8.13 0.48
C GLY A 203 -9.69 8.63 0.21
N ALA A 204 -9.40 8.88 -1.06
CA ALA A 204 -8.06 9.28 -1.52
C ALA A 204 -7.54 10.63 -0.95
N GLN A 205 -8.38 11.37 -0.25
CA GLN A 205 -8.03 12.63 0.41
C GLN A 205 -8.17 12.54 1.94
N ALA A 206 -7.85 11.37 2.50
CA ALA A 206 -7.93 11.10 3.94
C ALA A 206 -7.05 12.04 4.78
N GLY A 207 -5.86 12.39 4.29
CA GLY A 207 -4.89 13.21 5.01
C GLY A 207 -4.09 12.42 6.06
N GLU A 208 -2.97 13.01 6.46
CA GLU A 208 -2.02 12.36 7.38
C GLU A 208 -2.62 11.99 8.73
N ASN A 209 -3.46 12.88 9.29
CA ASN A 209 -4.04 12.65 10.62
C ASN A 209 -4.90 11.38 10.68
N TRP A 210 -5.66 11.09 9.62
CA TRP A 210 -6.47 9.88 9.54
C TRP A 210 -5.60 8.63 9.40
N ILE A 211 -4.62 8.63 8.50
CA ILE A 211 -3.71 7.49 8.29
C ILE A 211 -2.91 7.21 9.56
N LYS A 212 -2.37 8.25 10.21
CA LYS A 212 -1.69 8.15 11.51
C LYS A 212 -2.59 7.55 12.58
N ASN A 213 -3.83 8.03 12.70
CA ASN A 213 -4.77 7.54 13.71
C ASN A 213 -5.07 6.05 13.50
N VAL A 214 -5.29 5.61 12.27
CA VAL A 214 -5.47 4.18 11.94
C VAL A 214 -4.22 3.38 12.35
N ALA A 215 -3.02 3.83 12.00
CA ALA A 215 -1.77 3.14 12.35
C ALA A 215 -1.57 3.03 13.88
N MET A 216 -1.78 4.13 14.60
CA MET A 216 -1.60 4.13 16.06
C MET A 216 -2.64 3.26 16.76
N LYS A 217 -3.91 3.27 16.34
CA LYS A 217 -4.94 2.37 16.86
C LYS A 217 -4.65 0.90 16.58
N SER A 218 -4.00 0.60 15.46
CA SER A 218 -3.57 -0.75 15.10
C SER A 218 -2.37 -1.26 15.90
N GLY A 219 -1.85 -0.45 16.85
CA GLY A 219 -0.79 -0.82 17.78
C GLY A 219 0.64 -0.57 17.29
N PHE A 220 0.83 0.17 16.20
CA PHE A 220 2.15 0.68 15.85
C PHE A 220 2.61 1.70 16.89
N SER A 221 3.88 1.64 17.29
CA SER A 221 4.47 2.55 18.27
C SER A 221 5.08 3.80 17.62
N HIS A 222 5.41 3.71 16.33
CA HIS A 222 6.02 4.79 15.56
C HIS A 222 5.28 4.98 14.24
N PHE A 223 5.02 6.26 13.89
CA PHE A 223 4.47 6.68 12.62
C PHE A 223 5.07 8.02 12.21
N LYS A 224 5.58 8.10 10.98
CA LYS A 224 6.25 9.32 10.49
C LYS A 224 6.02 9.48 9.00
N ARG A 225 5.77 10.72 8.55
CA ARG A 225 5.93 11.12 7.15
C ARG A 225 7.43 11.20 6.85
N VAL A 226 7.88 10.45 5.84
CA VAL A 226 9.29 10.41 5.46
C VAL A 226 9.59 11.17 4.19
N LEU A 227 8.62 11.28 3.29
CA LEU A 227 8.77 11.97 2.01
C LEU A 227 7.41 12.34 1.43
N GLU A 228 7.39 13.35 0.55
CA GLU A 228 6.24 13.68 -0.28
C GLU A 228 6.67 13.97 -1.72
N THR A 229 5.73 13.76 -2.64
CA THR A 229 5.80 14.13 -4.04
C THR A 229 4.56 14.96 -4.38
N PRO A 230 4.44 15.55 -5.57
CA PRO A 230 3.22 16.25 -5.96
C PRO A 230 1.95 15.39 -5.91
N LEU A 231 2.08 14.05 -6.00
CA LEU A 231 0.93 13.15 -6.07
C LEU A 231 0.79 12.21 -4.87
N ASN A 232 1.88 11.98 -4.10
CA ASN A 232 1.88 11.01 -3.01
C ASN A 232 2.57 11.53 -1.76
N ILE A 233 2.16 11.00 -0.62
CA ILE A 233 2.88 11.08 0.66
C ILE A 233 3.32 9.67 1.04
N VAL A 234 4.55 9.55 1.52
CA VAL A 234 5.13 8.30 2.02
C VAL A 234 5.25 8.36 3.53
N TYR A 235 4.68 7.38 4.18
CA TYR A 235 4.76 7.20 5.63
C TYR A 235 5.52 5.92 5.97
N GLU A 236 6.19 5.94 7.12
CA GLU A 236 6.72 4.74 7.77
C GLU A 236 6.00 4.49 9.08
N ALA A 237 5.77 3.20 9.40
CA ALA A 237 5.29 2.77 10.69
C ALA A 237 6.12 1.59 11.20
N LYS A 238 6.40 1.56 12.51
CA LYS A 238 7.13 0.47 13.17
C LYS A 238 6.35 -0.09 14.36
N PRO A 239 6.47 -1.41 14.62
CA PRO A 239 5.76 -2.08 15.71
C PRO A 239 6.09 -1.53 17.08
#